data_ed580501fffad0bb19fda3c263bc9477
#
_entry.id   ed580501fffad0bb19fda3c263bc9477
#
_cell.length_a   1.000
_cell.length_b   1.000
_cell.length_c   1.000
_cell.angle_alpha   90.00
_cell.angle_beta   90.00
_cell.angle_gamma   90.00
#
_symmetry.space_group_name_H-M   'P 1'
#
loop_
_entity.id
_entity.type
_entity.pdbx_description
1 polymer ?
#
loop_
_entity_poly.entity_id
_entity_poly.type
_entity_poly.pdbx_seq_one_letter_code
_entity_poly.pdbx_strand_id
1 'polypeptide(L)'
;MAVRGFFYNATSLTDKEHMYNGQDMNEDKAPFYKEGVVYGHLQVTADGEGMAVKVDGGTRTGYAYINLHTVHNTTVLELTVSGANGTLPRIDRVILRNDETERKPSIFILEGAYSSNPQPPELTNNDVIQEKCLAEIFVAA
;
A
#
# COMPACT_ATOMS: atom_id res chain seq x y z
N MET A 1 -3.92 22.49 -21.07
CA MET A 1 -3.35 23.67 -20.39
C MET A 1 -2.10 23.23 -19.62
N ALA A 2 -1.02 23.99 -19.70
CA ALA A 2 0.25 23.64 -19.04
C ALA A 2 0.29 24.03 -17.54
N VAL A 3 -0.55 24.96 -17.11
CA VAL A 3 -0.67 25.40 -15.70
C VAL A 3 -2.11 25.24 -15.27
N ARG A 4 -2.32 24.55 -14.14
CA ARG A 4 -3.64 24.31 -13.54
C ARG A 4 -3.69 24.89 -12.13
N GLY A 5 -4.82 25.51 -11.80
CA GLY A 5 -5.21 25.81 -10.43
C GLY A 5 -6.42 24.97 -10.06
N PHE A 6 -6.60 24.74 -8.75
CA PHE A 6 -7.68 23.89 -8.25
C PHE A 6 -8.63 24.70 -7.36
N PHE A 7 -9.86 24.19 -7.25
CA PHE A 7 -10.92 24.70 -6.37
C PHE A 7 -11.44 26.11 -6.72
N TYR A 8 -11.36 26.49 -7.99
CA TYR A 8 -12.16 27.60 -8.52
C TYR A 8 -13.59 27.15 -8.81
N ASN A 9 -14.55 28.03 -8.61
CA ASN A 9 -15.93 27.71 -8.92
C ASN A 9 -16.18 27.64 -10.43
N ALA A 10 -16.84 26.59 -10.90
CA ALA A 10 -17.34 26.54 -12.27
C ALA A 10 -18.41 27.62 -12.50
N THR A 11 -18.32 28.31 -13.61
CA THR A 11 -19.25 29.40 -13.97
C THR A 11 -20.49 28.89 -14.69
N SER A 12 -20.43 27.67 -15.25
CA SER A 12 -21.53 27.02 -15.94
C SER A 12 -21.28 25.50 -16.05
N LEU A 13 -22.26 24.74 -16.50
CA LEU A 13 -22.14 23.30 -16.79
C LEU A 13 -21.18 22.98 -17.95
N THR A 14 -20.77 23.99 -18.72
CA THR A 14 -19.79 23.84 -19.81
C THR A 14 -18.38 24.26 -19.41
N ASP A 15 -18.19 24.81 -18.22
CA ASP A 15 -16.89 25.22 -17.67
C ASP A 15 -16.13 24.01 -17.13
N LYS A 16 -15.65 23.17 -18.03
CA LYS A 16 -15.00 21.90 -17.69
C LYS A 16 -13.65 22.06 -17.02
N GLU A 17 -13.00 23.21 -17.14
CA GLU A 17 -11.72 23.49 -16.46
C GLU A 17 -11.88 23.61 -14.94
N HIS A 18 -13.06 23.97 -14.47
CA HIS A 18 -13.37 24.11 -13.04
C HIS A 18 -14.35 23.04 -12.53
N MET A 19 -14.54 21.96 -13.29
CA MET A 19 -15.27 20.77 -12.88
C MET A 19 -14.25 19.70 -12.46
N TYR A 20 -14.04 19.56 -11.16
CA TYR A 20 -13.00 18.70 -10.60
C TYR A 20 -13.51 17.27 -10.38
N ASN A 21 -12.64 16.30 -10.62
CA ASN A 21 -12.87 14.88 -10.38
C ASN A 21 -11.88 14.34 -9.31
N GLY A 22 -11.91 13.03 -9.07
CA GLY A 22 -11.04 12.41 -8.08
C GLY A 22 -9.54 12.58 -8.37
N GLN A 23 -9.15 12.56 -9.64
CA GLN A 23 -7.75 12.77 -10.03
C GLN A 23 -7.32 14.22 -9.75
N ASP A 24 -8.17 15.20 -10.06
CA ASP A 24 -7.88 16.61 -9.77
C ASP A 24 -7.67 16.84 -8.27
N MET A 25 -8.50 16.20 -7.44
CA MET A 25 -8.35 16.27 -5.97
C MET A 25 -7.06 15.61 -5.49
N ASN A 26 -6.64 14.52 -6.12
CA ASN A 26 -5.38 13.85 -5.79
C ASN A 26 -4.17 14.68 -6.22
N GLU A 27 -4.21 15.29 -7.39
CA GLU A 27 -3.15 16.18 -7.88
C GLU A 27 -2.99 17.43 -6.99
N ASP A 28 -4.07 18.00 -6.48
CA ASP A 28 -4.02 19.12 -5.54
C ASP A 28 -3.31 18.77 -4.23
N LYS A 29 -3.48 17.54 -3.76
CA LYS A 29 -2.84 17.05 -2.53
C LYS A 29 -1.37 16.66 -2.73
N ALA A 30 -0.97 16.27 -3.94
CA ALA A 30 0.35 15.70 -4.22
C ALA A 30 1.52 16.53 -3.68
N PRO A 31 1.53 17.87 -3.74
CA PRO A 31 2.63 18.66 -3.18
C PRO A 31 2.77 18.58 -1.65
N PHE A 32 1.71 18.17 -0.95
CA PHE A 32 1.65 18.19 0.51
C PHE A 32 1.86 16.81 1.14
N TYR A 33 1.77 15.74 0.35
CA TYR A 33 1.89 14.37 0.84
C TYR A 33 3.10 13.67 0.24
N LYS A 34 3.93 13.13 1.12
CA LYS A 34 5.04 12.27 0.72
C LYS A 34 4.53 10.86 0.50
N GLU A 35 4.94 10.26 -0.61
CA GLU A 35 4.65 8.87 -0.92
C GLU A 35 5.22 7.90 0.12
N GLY A 36 4.42 6.93 0.53
CA GLY A 36 4.77 5.91 1.51
C GLY A 36 3.80 5.82 2.67
N VAL A 37 4.20 5.08 3.68
CA VAL A 37 3.43 4.93 4.92
C VAL A 37 3.58 6.19 5.78
N VAL A 38 2.50 6.67 6.36
CA VAL A 38 2.55 7.74 7.36
C VAL A 38 3.35 7.24 8.56
N TYR A 39 4.21 8.08 9.11
CA TYR A 39 5.08 7.68 10.22
C TYR A 39 4.30 7.05 11.40
N GLY A 40 4.70 5.85 11.79
CA GLY A 40 4.06 5.08 12.86
C GLY A 40 2.76 4.40 12.46
N HIS A 41 2.34 4.47 11.20
CA HIS A 41 1.14 3.81 10.70
C HIS A 41 1.45 2.48 10.02
N LEU A 42 0.41 1.63 9.84
CA LEU A 42 0.47 0.32 9.19
C LEU A 42 1.63 -0.55 9.71
N GLN A 43 1.91 -0.46 11.01
CA GLN A 43 2.94 -1.28 11.62
C GLN A 43 2.55 -2.75 11.56
N VAL A 44 3.53 -3.59 11.26
CA VAL A 44 3.34 -5.04 11.19
C VAL A 44 3.95 -5.66 12.42
N THR A 45 3.14 -6.43 13.16
CA THR A 45 3.56 -7.13 14.36
C THR A 45 3.25 -8.63 14.25
N ALA A 46 4.08 -9.47 14.85
CA ALA A 46 3.77 -10.89 14.98
C ALA A 46 2.53 -11.06 15.86
N ASP A 47 1.66 -12.01 15.53
CA ASP A 47 0.48 -12.29 16.32
C ASP A 47 0.81 -12.94 17.68
N GLY A 48 1.97 -13.57 17.80
CA GLY A 48 2.45 -14.24 19.01
C GLY A 48 1.92 -15.67 19.18
N GLU A 49 0.92 -16.05 18.42
CA GLU A 49 0.30 -17.38 18.44
C GLU A 49 0.20 -17.98 17.03
N GLY A 50 1.29 -18.59 16.56
CA GLY A 50 1.29 -19.28 15.27
C GLY A 50 1.87 -18.45 14.11
N MET A 51 1.53 -18.85 12.89
CA MET A 51 2.05 -18.28 11.66
C MET A 51 1.12 -17.17 11.16
N ALA A 52 1.08 -16.04 11.86
CA ALA A 52 0.29 -14.89 11.50
C ALA A 52 0.97 -13.58 11.87
N VAL A 53 0.62 -12.52 11.15
CA VAL A 53 1.02 -11.15 11.44
C VAL A 53 -0.20 -10.25 11.43
N LYS A 54 -0.14 -9.18 12.20
CA LYS A 54 -1.17 -8.12 12.24
C LYS A 54 -0.62 -6.85 11.65
N VAL A 55 -1.42 -6.21 10.82
CA VAL A 55 -1.13 -4.88 10.26
C VAL A 55 -2.07 -3.88 10.93
N ASP A 56 -1.51 -2.82 11.49
CA ASP A 56 -2.28 -1.78 12.15
C ASP A 56 -3.32 -1.14 11.23
N GLY A 57 -4.42 -0.73 11.83
CA GLY A 57 -5.52 -0.06 11.16
C GLY A 57 -6.24 0.92 12.06
N GLY A 58 -7.25 1.58 11.53
CA GLY A 58 -8.06 2.57 12.22
C GLY A 58 -7.63 4.01 11.95
N THR A 59 -8.34 4.96 12.54
CA THR A 59 -8.20 6.39 12.25
C THR A 59 -6.88 7.02 12.70
N ARG A 60 -6.11 6.33 13.54
CA ARG A 60 -4.85 6.86 14.09
C ARG A 60 -3.60 6.18 13.56
N THR A 61 -3.72 4.98 12.98
CA THR A 61 -2.58 4.14 12.61
C THR A 61 -2.75 3.44 11.26
N GLY A 62 -3.78 3.77 10.49
CA GLY A 62 -4.17 3.05 9.28
C GLY A 62 -3.84 3.74 7.96
N TYR A 63 -2.99 4.77 7.88
CA TYR A 63 -2.85 5.58 6.68
C TYR A 63 -1.53 5.40 5.94
N ALA A 64 -1.64 5.42 4.61
CA ALA A 64 -0.53 5.54 3.67
C ALA A 64 -0.93 6.41 2.49
N TYR A 65 0.07 6.83 1.69
CA TYR A 65 -0.12 7.56 0.45
C TYR A 65 0.69 6.88 -0.66
N ILE A 66 0.03 6.42 -1.69
CA ILE A 66 0.64 5.66 -2.79
C ILE A 66 0.03 6.08 -4.12
N ASN A 67 0.86 6.44 -5.07
CA ASN A 67 0.47 6.88 -6.42
C ASN A 67 -0.69 7.89 -6.42
N LEU A 68 -0.55 9.00 -5.68
CA LEU A 68 -1.54 10.06 -5.52
C LEU A 68 -2.83 9.64 -4.76
N HIS A 69 -2.93 8.40 -4.29
CA HIS A 69 -4.08 7.92 -3.53
C HIS A 69 -3.78 7.85 -2.03
N THR A 70 -4.70 8.35 -1.23
CA THR A 70 -4.70 8.10 0.21
C THR A 70 -5.28 6.71 0.47
N VAL A 71 -4.54 5.86 1.15
CA VAL A 71 -4.98 4.55 1.58
C VAL A 71 -5.34 4.59 3.06
N HIS A 72 -6.47 3.99 3.43
CA HIS A 72 -6.89 3.85 4.81
C HIS A 72 -7.26 2.40 5.12
N ASN A 73 -6.41 1.72 5.88
CA ASN A 73 -6.77 0.46 6.51
C ASN A 73 -7.64 0.76 7.73
N THR A 74 -8.93 0.47 7.65
CA THR A 74 -9.93 0.93 8.62
C THR A 74 -9.90 0.17 9.95
N THR A 75 -9.36 -1.05 9.96
CA THR A 75 -9.26 -1.92 11.13
C THR A 75 -7.96 -2.72 11.08
N VAL A 76 -7.53 -3.26 12.21
CA VAL A 76 -6.39 -4.20 12.23
C VAL A 76 -6.66 -5.36 11.28
N LEU A 77 -5.70 -5.65 10.41
CA LEU A 77 -5.76 -6.74 9.45
C LEU A 77 -4.84 -7.87 9.91
N GLU A 78 -5.39 -9.06 10.04
CA GLU A 78 -4.62 -10.28 10.31
C GLU A 78 -4.33 -11.02 9.01
N LEU A 79 -3.06 -11.40 8.83
CA LEU A 79 -2.58 -12.12 7.65
C LEU A 79 -1.91 -13.41 8.08
N THR A 80 -2.35 -14.53 7.50
CA THR A 80 -1.76 -15.85 7.73
C THR A 80 -0.49 -16.00 6.90
N VAL A 81 0.60 -16.40 7.53
CA VAL A 81 1.87 -16.76 6.89
C VAL A 81 1.83 -18.24 6.53
N SER A 82 2.14 -18.59 5.29
CA SER A 82 2.23 -19.99 4.87
C SER A 82 3.30 -20.74 5.67
N GLY A 83 3.03 -22.02 5.99
CA GLY A 83 3.93 -22.84 6.79
C GLY A 83 5.33 -23.02 6.17
N ALA A 84 6.31 -23.33 7.02
CA ALA A 84 7.64 -23.75 6.60
C ALA A 84 7.61 -25.07 5.84
N ASN A 85 8.62 -25.34 4.98
CA ASN A 85 8.73 -26.61 4.28
C ASN A 85 9.57 -27.66 5.00
N GLY A 86 10.18 -27.29 6.13
CA GLY A 86 11.03 -28.16 6.95
C GLY A 86 12.43 -28.43 6.37
N THR A 87 12.85 -27.76 5.30
CA THR A 87 14.16 -27.99 4.65
C THR A 87 14.89 -26.68 4.36
N LEU A 88 14.25 -25.70 3.80
CA LEU A 88 14.83 -24.43 3.38
C LEU A 88 14.03 -23.25 3.91
N PRO A 89 14.69 -22.19 4.36
CA PRO A 89 14.04 -20.95 4.74
C PRO A 89 13.58 -20.14 3.52
N ARG A 90 12.70 -19.16 3.76
CA ARG A 90 12.30 -18.14 2.79
C ARG A 90 12.11 -16.79 3.46
N ILE A 91 12.04 -15.72 2.68
CA ILE A 91 11.66 -14.40 3.15
C ILE A 91 10.40 -13.97 2.41
N ASP A 92 9.32 -13.72 3.17
CA ASP A 92 8.08 -13.17 2.66
C ASP A 92 8.04 -11.67 2.89
N ARG A 93 7.20 -10.94 2.15
CA ARG A 93 6.96 -9.52 2.37
C ARG A 93 5.49 -9.26 2.61
N VAL A 94 5.19 -8.46 3.63
CA VAL A 94 3.87 -7.82 3.77
C VAL A 94 3.90 -6.58 2.89
N ILE A 95 3.04 -6.51 1.91
CA ILE A 95 3.02 -5.40 0.95
C ILE A 95 1.69 -4.67 0.94
N LEU A 96 1.78 -3.37 0.74
CA LEU A 96 0.68 -2.52 0.33
C LEU A 96 0.75 -2.37 -1.19
N ARG A 97 -0.31 -2.75 -1.89
CA ARG A 97 -0.45 -2.59 -3.35
C ARG A 97 -1.56 -1.60 -3.66
N ASN A 98 -1.29 -0.69 -4.58
CA ASN A 98 -2.30 0.03 -5.32
C ASN A 98 -2.44 -0.59 -6.71
N ASP A 99 -3.66 -0.85 -7.15
CA ASP A 99 -3.97 -1.41 -8.47
C ASP A 99 -4.94 -0.49 -9.20
N GLU A 100 -4.44 0.17 -10.25
CA GLU A 100 -5.21 1.13 -11.04
C GLU A 100 -6.30 0.45 -11.88
N THR A 101 -6.13 -0.82 -12.23
CA THR A 101 -7.14 -1.60 -12.96
C THR A 101 -8.29 -1.98 -12.04
N GLU A 102 -7.98 -2.53 -10.87
CA GLU A 102 -8.97 -2.88 -9.84
C GLU A 102 -9.52 -1.63 -9.12
N ARG A 103 -8.80 -0.51 -9.23
CA ARG A 103 -9.15 0.79 -8.62
C ARG A 103 -9.32 0.69 -7.10
N LYS A 104 -8.45 -0.08 -6.47
CA LYS A 104 -8.43 -0.25 -5.01
C LYS A 104 -7.04 -0.63 -4.49
N PRO A 105 -6.73 -0.24 -3.25
CA PRO A 105 -5.56 -0.76 -2.54
C PRO A 105 -5.84 -2.13 -1.93
N SER A 106 -4.78 -2.89 -1.67
CA SER A 106 -4.81 -4.14 -0.91
C SER A 106 -3.54 -4.31 -0.07
N ILE A 107 -3.65 -5.05 1.03
CA ILE A 107 -2.51 -5.44 1.86
C ILE A 107 -2.51 -6.97 1.94
N PHE A 108 -1.39 -7.60 1.62
CA PHE A 108 -1.26 -9.06 1.61
C PHE A 108 0.20 -9.48 1.77
N ILE A 109 0.42 -10.79 1.93
CA ILE A 109 1.75 -11.38 1.99
C ILE A 109 2.15 -11.81 0.58
N LEU A 110 3.29 -11.31 0.11
CA LEU A 110 3.96 -11.78 -1.08
C LEU A 110 5.01 -12.82 -0.64
N GLU A 111 4.76 -14.08 -1.00
CA GLU A 111 5.58 -15.20 -0.58
C GLU A 111 6.88 -15.25 -1.38
N GLY A 112 7.98 -15.43 -0.68
CA GLY A 112 9.30 -15.59 -1.29
C GLY A 112 9.60 -17.03 -1.70
N ALA A 113 10.71 -17.22 -2.41
CA ALA A 113 11.18 -18.53 -2.81
C ALA A 113 12.01 -19.19 -1.69
N TYR A 114 11.83 -20.48 -1.52
CA TYR A 114 12.66 -21.29 -0.64
C TYR A 114 14.10 -21.40 -1.17
N SER A 115 15.09 -21.11 -0.35
CA SER A 115 16.49 -21.13 -0.72
C SER A 115 17.39 -21.28 0.50
N SER A 116 18.57 -21.85 0.36
CA SER A 116 19.61 -21.82 1.40
C SER A 116 20.15 -20.39 1.69
N ASN A 117 19.96 -19.47 0.74
CA ASN A 117 20.23 -18.04 0.90
C ASN A 117 19.02 -17.26 0.37
N PRO A 118 17.91 -17.22 1.13
CA PRO A 118 16.66 -16.66 0.65
C PRO A 118 16.78 -15.17 0.41
N GLN A 119 16.17 -14.73 -0.68
CA GLN A 119 16.02 -13.31 -1.00
C GLN A 119 14.55 -12.94 -0.91
N PRO A 120 14.22 -11.74 -0.45
CA PRO A 120 12.85 -11.27 -0.44
C PRO A 120 12.32 -11.13 -1.88
N PRO A 121 11.03 -11.39 -2.12
CA PRO A 121 10.43 -11.25 -3.46
C PRO A 121 10.50 -9.80 -3.94
N GLU A 122 10.70 -9.62 -5.24
CA GLU A 122 10.72 -8.29 -5.85
C GLU A 122 9.34 -7.63 -5.83
N LEU A 123 9.33 -6.32 -5.69
CA LEU A 123 8.12 -5.51 -5.74
C LEU A 123 7.81 -5.12 -7.19
N THR A 124 6.53 -5.09 -7.54
CA THR A 124 6.06 -4.59 -8.82
C THR A 124 5.77 -3.11 -8.74
N ASN A 125 6.44 -2.32 -9.58
CA ASN A 125 6.17 -0.89 -9.70
C ASN A 125 6.17 -0.48 -11.17
N ASN A 126 4.99 -0.19 -11.69
CA ASN A 126 4.76 0.26 -13.06
C ASN A 126 3.55 1.22 -13.08
N ASP A 127 3.07 1.58 -14.26
CA ASP A 127 1.96 2.54 -14.40
C ASP A 127 0.61 2.02 -13.87
N VAL A 128 0.48 0.71 -13.69
CA VAL A 128 -0.77 0.05 -13.25
C VAL A 128 -0.68 -0.43 -11.80
N ILE A 129 0.46 -0.99 -11.40
CA ILE A 129 0.68 -1.59 -10.08
C ILE A 129 1.80 -0.83 -9.37
N GLN A 130 1.54 -0.38 -8.16
CA GLN A 130 2.54 0.20 -7.27
C GLN A 130 2.52 -0.55 -5.94
N GLU A 131 3.69 -1.00 -5.50
CA GLU A 131 3.85 -1.78 -4.27
C GLU A 131 4.84 -1.11 -3.31
N LYS A 132 4.51 -1.15 -2.03
CA LYS A 132 5.38 -0.74 -0.92
C LYS A 132 5.52 -1.89 0.07
N CYS A 133 6.74 -2.17 0.48
CA CYS A 133 7.01 -3.14 1.54
C CYS A 133 6.68 -2.52 2.91
N LEU A 134 5.81 -3.16 3.66
CA LEU A 134 5.50 -2.80 5.05
C LEU A 134 6.43 -3.51 6.02
N ALA A 135 6.72 -4.80 5.79
CA ALA A 135 7.62 -5.60 6.60
C ALA A 135 8.15 -6.81 5.83
N GLU A 136 9.27 -7.35 6.27
CA GLU A 136 9.79 -8.64 5.83
C GLU A 136 9.61 -9.68 6.94
N ILE A 137 9.25 -10.91 6.55
CA ILE A 137 9.02 -12.04 7.45
C ILE A 137 10.01 -13.14 7.09
N PHE A 138 10.92 -13.45 7.99
CA PHE A 138 11.79 -14.61 7.84
C PHE A 138 11.06 -15.87 8.31
N VAL A 139 10.83 -16.80 7.39
CA VAL A 139 10.24 -18.11 7.68
C VAL A 139 11.39 -19.13 7.71
N ALA A 140 11.72 -19.62 8.89
CA ALA A 140 12.73 -20.65 9.09
C ALA A 140 12.33 -21.98 8.41
N ALA A 141 13.34 -22.84 8.17
CA ALA A 141 13.11 -24.18 7.65
C ALA A 141 12.33 -25.07 8.63
#